data_38a06b0614565da12eccdea36133fe17
#
_entry.id   38a06b0614565da12eccdea36133fe17
#
_cell.length_a   1.000
_cell.length_b   1.000
_cell.length_c   1.000
_cell.angle_alpha   90.00
_cell.angle_beta   90.00
_cell.angle_gamma   90.00
#
_symmetry.space_group_name_H-M   'P 1'
#
loop_
_entity.id
_entity.type
_entity.pdbx_description
1 polymer ?
#
loop_
_entity_poly.entity_id
_entity_poly.type
_entity_poly.pdbx_seq_one_letter_code
_entity_poly.pdbx_strand_id
1 'polypeptide(L)'
;MREPSAVVDWLLDSDPSIRWQVLRDLLGRPESVWSAERTMVETEGWGAQLLALEDGDGQWAGGAHFPAHFAWPGPETFQGPGEPWLGEGQPWTSTSHVLAQLREFGLDPASVSARRSVDLIGAHCRWEYDGLPYWGGEVEPCINGALVANGSYFGVDMRPVVDRLIGESLADGGWNCEAVSGSTRSSFHTTIAVLEGLLEFERATGGTPASREARAAGQEFLLERHLFRRLRTGETASERFLLLTHPARWFYSVLRGLAYFRDANVLDGTPADPRLADAIAHVRSRQRGDGRWDLDWRPEGRTWFHMDDGPGQPSRWITLDALRVLAWWDSQVTA
;
A
#
# COMPACT_ATOMS: atom_id res chain seq x y z
N MET A 1 -31.56 9.18 5.27
CA MET A 1 -30.51 8.20 4.94
C MET A 1 -30.84 7.64 3.57
N ARG A 2 -29.92 7.74 2.60
CA ARG A 2 -30.08 7.03 1.32
C ARG A 2 -30.00 5.53 1.62
N GLU A 3 -30.87 4.72 1.02
CA GLU A 3 -30.72 3.26 1.05
C GLU A 3 -29.35 2.89 0.47
N PRO A 4 -28.65 1.90 1.06
CA PRO A 4 -27.39 1.41 0.51
C PRO A 4 -27.61 0.99 -0.95
N SER A 5 -26.68 1.33 -1.82
CA SER A 5 -26.72 0.84 -3.20
C SER A 5 -26.34 -0.65 -3.21
N ALA A 6 -26.80 -1.40 -4.23
CA ALA A 6 -26.47 -2.82 -4.37
C ALA A 6 -24.95 -3.12 -4.30
N VAL A 7 -24.11 -2.14 -4.67
CA VAL A 7 -22.65 -2.24 -4.53
C VAL A 7 -22.22 -2.15 -3.08
N VAL A 8 -22.80 -1.27 -2.28
CA VAL A 8 -22.49 -1.13 -0.86
C VAL A 8 -22.93 -2.39 -0.10
N ASP A 9 -24.11 -2.93 -0.41
CA ASP A 9 -24.57 -4.20 0.20
C ASP A 9 -23.62 -5.35 -0.14
N TRP A 10 -23.15 -5.44 -1.40
CA TRP A 10 -22.16 -6.43 -1.81
C TRP A 10 -20.82 -6.26 -1.09
N LEU A 11 -20.37 -5.04 -0.81
CA LEU A 11 -19.15 -4.79 -0.02
C LEU A 11 -19.37 -5.15 1.46
N LEU A 12 -20.56 -4.95 2.01
CA LEU A 12 -20.89 -5.33 3.38
C LEU A 12 -21.07 -6.86 3.54
N ASP A 13 -21.40 -7.57 2.46
CA ASP A 13 -21.40 -9.04 2.41
C ASP A 13 -19.99 -9.57 2.16
N SER A 14 -19.05 -9.26 3.06
CA SER A 14 -17.62 -9.53 2.90
C SER A 14 -16.91 -9.72 4.24
N ASP A 15 -15.58 -9.74 4.19
CA ASP A 15 -14.68 -9.84 5.33
C ASP A 15 -14.76 -8.61 6.26
N PRO A 16 -14.53 -8.74 7.56
CA PRO A 16 -14.47 -7.63 8.50
C PRO A 16 -13.54 -6.50 8.03
N SER A 17 -12.43 -6.85 7.35
CA SER A 17 -11.45 -5.89 6.80
C SER A 17 -12.06 -4.93 5.76
N ILE A 18 -13.08 -5.35 5.04
CA ILE A 18 -13.83 -4.51 4.09
C ILE A 18 -14.97 -3.80 4.83
N ARG A 19 -15.77 -4.54 5.62
CA ARG A 19 -17.01 -4.05 6.24
C ARG A 19 -16.78 -2.80 7.07
N TRP A 20 -15.79 -2.82 7.98
CA TRP A 20 -15.53 -1.67 8.85
C TRP A 20 -15.16 -0.41 8.06
N GLN A 21 -14.42 -0.57 6.98
CA GLN A 21 -14.01 0.52 6.12
C GLN A 21 -15.19 1.09 5.32
N VAL A 22 -16.10 0.25 4.84
CA VAL A 22 -17.36 0.67 4.21
C VAL A 22 -18.22 1.45 5.21
N LEU A 23 -18.36 0.96 6.43
CA LEU A 23 -19.12 1.63 7.50
C LEU A 23 -18.56 3.02 7.79
N ARG A 24 -17.24 3.16 7.89
CA ARG A 24 -16.56 4.42 8.18
C ARG A 24 -16.61 5.38 7.00
N ASP A 25 -16.13 4.92 5.83
CA ASP A 25 -15.73 5.81 4.74
C ASP A 25 -16.86 6.07 3.72
N LEU A 26 -17.73 5.09 3.48
CA LEU A 26 -18.81 5.23 2.51
C LEU A 26 -20.16 5.56 3.16
N LEU A 27 -20.39 5.04 4.37
CA LEU A 27 -21.66 5.22 5.08
C LEU A 27 -21.60 6.27 6.19
N GLY A 28 -20.41 6.75 6.56
CA GLY A 28 -20.21 7.74 7.62
C GLY A 28 -20.82 7.33 8.97
N ARG A 29 -20.74 6.02 9.30
CA ARG A 29 -21.29 5.51 10.55
C ARG A 29 -20.51 6.02 11.76
N PRO A 30 -21.17 6.18 12.92
CA PRO A 30 -20.50 6.56 14.16
C PRO A 30 -19.32 5.64 14.49
N GLU A 31 -18.31 6.17 15.17
CA GLU A 31 -17.11 5.42 15.56
C GLU A 31 -17.43 4.15 16.32
N SER A 32 -18.39 4.18 17.23
CA SER A 32 -18.81 3.00 17.99
C SER A 32 -19.32 1.84 17.12
N VAL A 33 -19.79 2.12 15.89
CA VAL A 33 -20.28 1.10 14.96
C VAL A 33 -19.12 0.52 14.14
N TRP A 34 -18.33 1.36 13.48
CA TRP A 34 -17.25 0.85 12.64
C TRP A 34 -16.05 0.31 13.45
N SER A 35 -15.80 0.85 14.66
CA SER A 35 -14.73 0.31 15.52
C SER A 35 -15.09 -1.07 16.08
N ALA A 36 -16.35 -1.32 16.43
CA ALA A 36 -16.81 -2.65 16.81
C ALA A 36 -16.59 -3.67 15.68
N GLU A 37 -16.92 -3.30 14.44
CA GLU A 37 -16.65 -4.14 13.27
C GLU A 37 -15.15 -4.34 13.01
N ARG A 38 -14.34 -3.29 13.22
CA ARG A 38 -12.90 -3.36 13.07
C ARG A 38 -12.25 -4.33 14.06
N THR A 39 -12.74 -4.45 15.28
CA THR A 39 -12.20 -5.41 16.26
C THR A 39 -12.34 -6.87 15.81
N MET A 40 -13.30 -7.17 14.93
CA MET A 40 -13.47 -8.52 14.37
C MET A 40 -12.31 -8.93 13.46
N VAL A 41 -11.51 -8.00 12.92
CA VAL A 41 -10.34 -8.30 12.09
C VAL A 41 -9.33 -9.20 12.82
N GLU A 42 -9.19 -9.07 14.15
CA GLU A 42 -8.30 -9.91 14.94
C GLU A 42 -8.79 -11.35 15.09
N THR A 43 -10.11 -11.57 15.08
CA THR A 43 -10.73 -12.85 15.44
C THR A 43 -11.47 -13.56 14.32
N GLU A 44 -11.75 -12.87 13.21
CA GLU A 44 -12.50 -13.41 12.09
C GLU A 44 -11.83 -13.05 10.74
N GLY A 45 -12.14 -13.83 9.71
CA GLY A 45 -11.78 -13.54 8.35
C GLY A 45 -10.28 -13.59 8.05
N TRP A 46 -9.84 -12.73 7.15
CA TRP A 46 -8.47 -12.71 6.64
C TRP A 46 -7.43 -12.31 7.70
N GLY A 47 -7.76 -11.37 8.57
CA GLY A 47 -6.85 -10.94 9.63
C GLY A 47 -6.55 -12.07 10.62
N ALA A 48 -7.59 -12.74 11.12
CA ALA A 48 -7.44 -13.91 11.99
C ALA A 48 -6.66 -15.04 11.32
N GLN A 49 -6.90 -15.28 10.02
CA GLN A 49 -6.15 -16.29 9.25
C GLN A 49 -4.66 -15.96 9.20
N LEU A 50 -4.27 -14.70 8.94
CA LEU A 50 -2.86 -14.30 8.94
C LEU A 50 -2.23 -14.44 10.33
N LEU A 51 -2.92 -14.02 11.39
CA LEU A 51 -2.43 -14.16 12.76
C LEU A 51 -2.24 -15.62 13.17
N ALA A 52 -3.11 -16.52 12.70
CA ALA A 52 -2.97 -17.97 12.96
C ALA A 52 -1.78 -18.62 12.23
N LEU A 53 -1.22 -17.95 11.22
CA LEU A 53 -0.04 -18.40 10.46
C LEU A 53 1.27 -17.81 10.98
N GLU A 54 1.22 -17.02 12.07
CA GLU A 54 2.40 -16.46 12.72
C GLU A 54 3.27 -17.59 13.33
N ASP A 55 4.56 -17.58 13.01
CA ASP A 55 5.53 -18.48 13.60
C ASP A 55 5.79 -18.12 15.09
N GLY A 56 6.33 -19.05 15.87
CA GLY A 56 6.54 -18.85 17.32
C GLY A 56 7.47 -17.69 17.69
N ASP A 57 8.25 -17.20 16.75
CA ASP A 57 9.17 -16.06 16.88
C ASP A 57 8.60 -14.73 16.33
N GLY A 58 7.30 -14.72 15.98
CA GLY A 58 6.61 -13.53 15.48
C GLY A 58 6.73 -13.28 13.98
N GLN A 59 7.44 -14.13 13.26
CA GLN A 59 7.62 -13.99 11.82
C GLN A 59 6.54 -14.75 11.04
N TRP A 60 6.52 -14.56 9.72
CA TRP A 60 5.76 -15.37 8.78
C TRP A 60 6.71 -15.98 7.76
N ALA A 61 6.55 -17.28 7.50
CA ALA A 61 7.40 -18.07 6.61
C ALA A 61 8.91 -17.96 6.93
N GLY A 62 9.25 -17.66 8.18
CA GLY A 62 10.62 -17.61 8.71
C GLY A 62 11.52 -16.52 8.11
N GLY A 63 10.97 -15.44 7.53
CA GLY A 63 11.79 -14.40 6.91
C GLY A 63 11.20 -13.00 6.93
N ALA A 64 12.07 -12.00 6.71
CA ALA A 64 11.69 -10.59 6.73
C ALA A 64 10.94 -10.17 5.46
N HIS A 65 11.57 -10.31 4.29
CA HIS A 65 11.00 -9.94 2.98
C HIS A 65 10.77 -11.16 2.08
N PHE A 66 11.58 -12.19 2.24
CA PHE A 66 11.46 -13.47 1.56
C PHE A 66 11.27 -14.60 2.56
N PRO A 67 10.55 -15.68 2.20
CA PRO A 67 10.51 -16.89 3.04
C PRO A 67 11.91 -17.48 3.28
N ALA A 68 12.14 -18.09 4.44
CA ALA A 68 13.45 -18.63 4.86
C ALA A 68 14.14 -19.56 3.83
N HIS A 69 13.38 -20.24 2.99
CA HIS A 69 13.90 -21.17 1.98
C HIS A 69 13.79 -20.64 0.55
N PHE A 70 13.50 -19.35 0.39
CA PHE A 70 13.45 -18.74 -0.93
C PHE A 70 14.86 -18.56 -1.48
N ALA A 71 15.13 -19.20 -2.62
CA ALA A 71 16.35 -18.95 -3.38
C ALA A 71 15.97 -18.09 -4.59
N TRP A 72 16.67 -16.98 -4.77
CA TRP A 72 16.53 -16.20 -6.00
C TRP A 72 16.85 -17.09 -7.21
N PRO A 73 15.98 -17.13 -8.21
CA PRO A 73 16.33 -17.76 -9.47
C PRO A 73 17.63 -17.12 -9.98
N GLY A 74 18.55 -17.95 -10.49
CA GLY A 74 19.84 -17.47 -11.00
C GLY A 74 19.68 -16.41 -12.12
N PRO A 75 20.77 -15.72 -12.46
CA PRO A 75 20.75 -14.66 -13.49
C PRO A 75 20.19 -15.15 -14.82
N GLU A 76 20.25 -16.45 -15.10
CA GLU A 76 19.68 -17.10 -16.29
C GLU A 76 18.16 -17.06 -16.37
N THR A 77 17.47 -16.79 -15.27
CA THR A 77 16.00 -16.65 -15.22
C THR A 77 15.53 -15.21 -15.37
N PHE A 78 16.47 -14.24 -15.31
CA PHE A 78 16.20 -12.83 -15.50
C PHE A 78 16.38 -12.45 -16.96
N GLN A 79 15.29 -12.31 -17.69
CA GLN A 79 15.32 -11.99 -19.13
C GLN A 79 15.43 -10.48 -19.43
N GLY A 80 15.59 -9.66 -18.42
CA GLY A 80 15.73 -8.20 -18.57
C GLY A 80 14.54 -7.38 -18.12
N PRO A 81 14.66 -6.05 -18.09
CA PRO A 81 13.57 -5.17 -17.63
C PRO A 81 12.35 -5.27 -18.56
N GLY A 82 11.22 -5.72 -18.01
CA GLY A 82 9.96 -5.81 -18.73
C GLY A 82 9.59 -7.20 -19.24
N GLU A 83 10.49 -8.19 -19.15
CA GLU A 83 10.16 -9.58 -19.46
C GLU A 83 9.53 -10.29 -18.25
N PRO A 84 8.59 -11.22 -18.48
CA PRO A 84 8.00 -11.98 -17.39
C PRO A 84 9.07 -12.86 -16.73
N TRP A 85 9.04 -12.92 -15.40
CA TRP A 85 9.83 -13.89 -14.64
C TRP A 85 9.47 -15.31 -15.08
N LEU A 86 10.47 -16.07 -15.47
CA LEU A 86 10.31 -17.51 -15.69
C LEU A 86 10.37 -18.20 -14.33
N GLY A 87 9.24 -18.36 -13.65
CA GLY A 87 9.14 -19.01 -12.35
C GLY A 87 7.87 -18.63 -11.60
N GLU A 88 7.77 -19.05 -10.34
CA GLU A 88 6.59 -18.82 -9.49
C GLU A 88 6.44 -17.35 -9.02
N GLY A 89 7.30 -16.45 -9.46
CA GLY A 89 7.33 -15.06 -9.00
C GLY A 89 7.88 -14.89 -7.56
N GLN A 90 7.95 -13.64 -7.08
CA GLN A 90 8.33 -13.34 -5.70
C GLN A 90 7.26 -13.84 -4.74
N PRO A 91 7.60 -14.63 -3.70
CA PRO A 91 6.62 -15.01 -2.67
C PRO A 91 6.22 -13.81 -1.80
N TRP A 92 4.91 -13.71 -1.51
CA TRP A 92 4.32 -12.63 -0.71
C TRP A 92 3.84 -13.13 0.67
N THR A 93 4.58 -14.06 1.26
CA THR A 93 4.19 -14.78 2.48
C THR A 93 5.00 -14.40 3.72
N SER A 94 6.05 -13.61 3.54
CA SER A 94 6.97 -13.20 4.63
C SER A 94 6.44 -12.01 5.44
N THR A 95 7.15 -11.72 6.53
CA THR A 95 6.77 -10.79 7.59
C THR A 95 6.37 -9.40 7.07
N SER A 96 7.19 -8.78 6.19
CA SER A 96 6.91 -7.43 5.64
C SER A 96 5.57 -7.38 4.90
N HIS A 97 5.27 -8.41 4.11
CA HIS A 97 4.06 -8.48 3.31
C HIS A 97 2.82 -8.76 4.14
N VAL A 98 2.96 -9.59 5.19
CA VAL A 98 1.84 -9.88 6.11
C VAL A 98 1.54 -8.66 6.98
N LEU A 99 2.54 -7.98 7.52
CA LEU A 99 2.32 -6.73 8.28
C LEU A 99 1.62 -5.66 7.44
N ALA A 100 2.01 -5.52 6.16
CA ALA A 100 1.33 -4.59 5.25
C ALA A 100 -0.14 -4.97 5.05
N GLN A 101 -0.47 -6.26 4.93
CA GLN A 101 -1.85 -6.72 4.82
C GLN A 101 -2.62 -6.52 6.13
N LEU A 102 -2.05 -6.87 7.29
CA LEU A 102 -2.70 -6.65 8.59
C LEU A 102 -2.99 -5.17 8.86
N ARG A 103 -2.07 -4.27 8.46
CA ARG A 103 -2.29 -2.82 8.50
C ARG A 103 -3.44 -2.40 7.57
N GLU A 104 -3.46 -2.88 6.34
CA GLU A 104 -4.52 -2.61 5.35
C GLU A 104 -5.87 -3.16 5.80
N PHE A 105 -5.91 -4.33 6.41
CA PHE A 105 -7.11 -4.93 7.01
C PHE A 105 -7.62 -4.13 8.21
N GLY A 106 -6.75 -3.34 8.84
CA GLY A 106 -7.08 -2.51 9.97
C GLY A 106 -6.96 -3.21 11.33
N LEU A 107 -6.06 -4.22 11.45
CA LEU A 107 -5.76 -4.81 12.75
C LEU A 107 -5.46 -3.68 13.76
N ASP A 108 -6.10 -3.73 14.92
CA ASP A 108 -5.86 -2.72 15.95
C ASP A 108 -4.41 -2.80 16.45
N PRO A 109 -3.58 -1.76 16.24
CA PRO A 109 -2.19 -1.77 16.70
C PRO A 109 -2.07 -1.85 18.25
N ALA A 110 -3.14 -1.53 18.98
CA ALA A 110 -3.20 -1.63 20.43
C ALA A 110 -3.62 -3.03 20.92
N SER A 111 -4.03 -3.92 20.02
CA SER A 111 -4.43 -5.28 20.39
C SER A 111 -3.25 -6.08 20.97
N VAL A 112 -3.58 -7.12 21.75
CA VAL A 112 -2.57 -7.98 22.37
C VAL A 112 -1.76 -8.72 21.32
N SER A 113 -2.43 -9.23 20.28
CA SER A 113 -1.77 -9.96 19.19
C SER A 113 -0.80 -9.06 18.43
N ALA A 114 -1.23 -7.85 18.05
CA ALA A 114 -0.38 -6.91 17.31
C ALA A 114 0.88 -6.53 18.11
N ARG A 115 0.74 -6.19 19.39
CA ARG A 115 1.87 -5.83 20.25
C ARG A 115 2.85 -7.00 20.42
N ARG A 116 2.32 -8.21 20.68
CA ARG A 116 3.14 -9.41 20.78
C ARG A 116 3.93 -9.66 19.49
N SER A 117 3.30 -9.60 18.32
CA SER A 117 3.98 -9.78 17.03
C SER A 117 5.08 -8.75 16.84
N VAL A 118 4.81 -7.46 17.11
CA VAL A 118 5.80 -6.37 17.00
C VAL A 118 7.03 -6.62 17.89
N ASP A 119 6.82 -7.02 19.14
CA ASP A 119 7.90 -7.30 20.10
C ASP A 119 8.75 -8.49 19.63
N LEU A 120 8.13 -9.59 19.21
CA LEU A 120 8.81 -10.78 18.72
C LEU A 120 9.57 -10.51 17.42
N ILE A 121 8.99 -9.78 16.47
CA ILE A 121 9.66 -9.36 15.23
C ILE A 121 10.91 -8.53 15.58
N GLY A 122 10.80 -7.57 16.48
CA GLY A 122 11.94 -6.75 16.91
C GLY A 122 13.08 -7.56 17.52
N ALA A 123 12.73 -8.59 18.29
CA ALA A 123 13.71 -9.47 18.94
C ALA A 123 14.36 -10.45 17.95
N HIS A 124 13.59 -11.04 17.05
CA HIS A 124 14.02 -12.23 16.32
C HIS A 124 14.18 -12.03 14.81
N CYS A 125 13.35 -11.18 14.17
CA CYS A 125 13.38 -11.02 12.72
C CYS A 125 14.61 -10.24 12.26
N ARG A 126 15.23 -10.74 11.19
CA ARG A 126 16.40 -10.12 10.57
C ARG A 126 16.22 -10.06 9.07
N TRP A 127 16.70 -8.97 8.46
CA TRP A 127 16.73 -8.85 7.01
C TRP A 127 17.64 -9.90 6.39
N GLU A 128 17.26 -10.39 5.24
CA GLU A 128 18.03 -11.37 4.47
C GLU A 128 19.37 -10.79 4.03
N TYR A 129 19.44 -9.48 3.83
CA TYR A 129 20.66 -8.76 3.55
C TYR A 129 21.34 -8.33 4.88
N ASP A 130 22.60 -8.71 5.06
CA ASP A 130 23.46 -8.39 6.22
C ASP A 130 22.93 -8.77 7.62
N GLY A 131 21.79 -9.44 7.73
CA GLY A 131 21.22 -9.83 9.01
C GLY A 131 20.86 -8.66 9.93
N LEU A 132 20.56 -7.49 9.38
CA LEU A 132 20.19 -6.30 10.12
C LEU A 132 18.89 -6.50 10.90
N PRO A 133 18.70 -5.87 12.08
CA PRO A 133 17.42 -5.90 12.79
C PRO A 133 16.28 -5.40 11.92
N TYR A 134 15.14 -6.08 11.92
CA TYR A 134 14.02 -5.77 11.06
C TYR A 134 13.60 -4.30 11.11
N TRP A 135 13.39 -3.75 12.31
CA TRP A 135 12.98 -2.35 12.46
C TRP A 135 14.10 -1.32 12.20
N GLY A 136 15.33 -1.78 11.96
CA GLY A 136 16.46 -0.92 11.59
C GLY A 136 16.51 -0.53 10.12
N GLY A 137 15.70 -1.13 9.30
CA GLY A 137 15.65 -0.86 7.86
C GLY A 137 16.50 -1.80 7.02
N GLU A 138 16.24 -1.77 5.75
CA GLU A 138 16.87 -2.53 4.66
C GLU A 138 17.61 -1.56 3.74
N VAL A 139 18.26 -2.03 2.68
CA VAL A 139 19.04 -1.18 1.77
C VAL A 139 18.19 -0.42 0.75
N GLU A 140 17.04 -0.97 0.37
CA GLU A 140 16.20 -0.39 -0.68
C GLU A 140 15.18 0.62 -0.13
N PRO A 141 15.10 1.85 -0.69
CA PRO A 141 14.14 2.84 -0.22
C PRO A 141 12.67 2.42 -0.37
N CYS A 142 12.30 1.60 -1.35
CA CYS A 142 10.92 1.12 -1.48
C CYS A 142 10.54 0.14 -0.35
N ILE A 143 11.46 -0.73 0.07
CA ILE A 143 11.28 -1.64 1.21
C ILE A 143 11.22 -0.84 2.52
N ASN A 144 12.12 0.15 2.67
CA ASN A 144 12.12 1.05 3.82
C ASN A 144 10.84 1.90 3.90
N GLY A 145 10.29 2.36 2.79
CA GLY A 145 8.99 3.05 2.76
C GLY A 145 7.86 2.18 3.32
N ALA A 146 7.77 0.94 2.86
CA ALA A 146 6.78 -0.02 3.38
C ALA A 146 7.04 -0.38 4.85
N LEU A 147 8.30 -0.50 5.26
CA LEU A 147 8.69 -0.73 6.65
C LEU A 147 8.26 0.43 7.54
N VAL A 148 8.51 1.68 7.12
CA VAL A 148 8.10 2.88 7.86
C VAL A 148 6.58 2.92 8.01
N ALA A 149 5.82 2.60 6.95
CA ALA A 149 4.36 2.53 7.04
C ALA A 149 3.90 1.48 8.07
N ASN A 150 4.48 0.28 8.04
CA ASN A 150 4.14 -0.77 8.97
C ASN A 150 4.56 -0.41 10.41
N GLY A 151 5.82 -0.01 10.61
CA GLY A 151 6.35 0.32 11.94
C GLY A 151 5.60 1.48 12.59
N SER A 152 5.34 2.56 11.85
CA SER A 152 4.59 3.72 12.35
C SER A 152 3.16 3.34 12.74
N TYR A 153 2.48 2.54 11.92
CA TYR A 153 1.13 2.07 12.22
C TYR A 153 1.08 1.22 13.50
N PHE A 154 2.05 0.32 13.68
CA PHE A 154 2.13 -0.55 14.85
C PHE A 154 2.87 0.06 16.05
N GLY A 155 3.19 1.36 16.02
CA GLY A 155 3.73 2.11 17.15
C GLY A 155 5.24 1.96 17.39
N VAL A 156 5.99 1.51 16.38
CA VAL A 156 7.47 1.44 16.41
C VAL A 156 8.07 2.81 16.05
N ASP A 157 9.14 3.20 16.74
CA ASP A 157 9.89 4.42 16.39
C ASP A 157 10.64 4.25 15.08
N MET A 158 10.12 4.85 14.01
CA MET A 158 10.69 4.77 12.67
C MET A 158 11.52 6.01 12.27
N ARG A 159 11.79 6.96 13.20
CA ARG A 159 12.58 8.18 12.90
C ARG A 159 13.91 7.90 12.23
N PRO A 160 14.73 6.92 12.66
CA PRO A 160 16.02 6.65 12.01
C PRO A 160 15.89 6.24 10.54
N VAL A 161 14.87 5.45 10.20
CA VAL A 161 14.61 5.01 8.82
C VAL A 161 14.01 6.16 7.99
N VAL A 162 13.15 6.98 8.59
CA VAL A 162 12.62 8.21 7.96
C VAL A 162 13.74 9.19 7.62
N ASP A 163 14.66 9.45 8.55
CA ASP A 163 15.82 10.35 8.32
C ASP A 163 16.69 9.83 7.18
N ARG A 164 16.90 8.53 7.10
CA ARG A 164 17.60 7.89 6.00
C ARG A 164 16.87 8.09 4.66
N LEU A 165 15.56 7.83 4.59
CA LEU A 165 14.76 8.03 3.38
C LEU A 165 14.78 9.49 2.90
N ILE A 166 14.76 10.46 3.82
CA ILE A 166 14.90 11.88 3.49
C ILE A 166 16.26 12.14 2.83
N GLY A 167 17.34 11.56 3.36
CA GLY A 167 18.68 11.70 2.80
C GLY A 167 18.89 10.99 1.46
N GLU A 168 18.06 10.03 1.11
CA GLU A 168 18.09 9.26 -0.14
C GLU A 168 17.21 9.86 -1.26
N SER A 169 16.53 10.98 -1.01
CA SER A 169 15.71 11.66 -2.02
C SER A 169 16.56 12.15 -3.20
N LEU A 170 16.03 12.05 -4.41
CA LEU A 170 16.70 12.46 -5.63
C LEU A 170 16.33 13.91 -6.00
N ALA A 171 17.17 14.53 -6.87
CA ALA A 171 17.02 15.93 -7.25
C ALA A 171 15.68 16.25 -7.95
N ASP A 172 15.00 15.26 -8.51
CA ASP A 172 13.66 15.41 -9.10
C ASP A 172 12.51 15.15 -8.10
N GLY A 173 12.82 15.08 -6.81
CA GLY A 173 11.87 15.08 -5.70
C GLY A 173 11.42 13.71 -5.21
N GLY A 174 11.69 12.62 -5.92
CA GLY A 174 11.27 11.28 -5.49
C GLY A 174 12.44 10.36 -5.12
N TRP A 175 12.22 9.04 -5.24
CA TRP A 175 13.17 7.99 -4.87
C TRP A 175 13.29 6.91 -5.94
N ASN A 176 14.42 6.20 -5.93
CA ASN A 176 14.63 5.06 -6.83
C ASN A 176 15.57 4.04 -6.18
N CYS A 177 15.17 2.76 -6.12
CA CYS A 177 16.02 1.67 -5.64
C CYS A 177 17.30 1.52 -6.45
N GLU A 178 17.28 1.86 -7.75
CA GLU A 178 18.45 1.85 -8.64
C GLU A 178 19.40 3.05 -8.44
N ALA A 179 19.15 3.94 -7.47
CA ALA A 179 20.04 5.06 -7.20
C ALA A 179 21.44 4.58 -6.76
N VAL A 180 21.53 3.49 -6.02
CA VAL A 180 22.79 2.84 -5.63
C VAL A 180 23.59 2.36 -6.87
N SER A 181 22.90 2.01 -7.95
CA SER A 181 23.49 1.62 -9.24
C SER A 181 23.71 2.80 -10.19
N GLY A 182 23.55 4.04 -9.72
CA GLY A 182 23.82 5.27 -10.46
C GLY A 182 22.61 5.90 -11.16
N SER A 183 21.39 5.43 -10.91
CA SER A 183 20.19 6.12 -11.40
C SER A 183 20.04 7.49 -10.73
N THR A 184 19.81 8.53 -11.54
CA THR A 184 19.57 9.91 -11.07
C THR A 184 18.11 10.34 -11.24
N ARG A 185 17.22 9.42 -11.60
CA ARG A 185 15.81 9.67 -11.85
C ARG A 185 14.96 8.85 -10.88
N SER A 186 13.94 9.48 -10.34
CA SER A 186 12.98 8.82 -9.46
C SER A 186 12.11 7.82 -10.21
N SER A 187 11.68 6.80 -9.47
CA SER A 187 10.76 5.74 -9.90
C SER A 187 9.38 5.96 -9.29
N PHE A 188 8.32 5.77 -10.07
CA PHE A 188 6.94 5.77 -9.55
C PHE A 188 6.75 4.72 -8.46
N HIS A 189 7.30 3.52 -8.64
CA HIS A 189 7.19 2.41 -7.69
C HIS A 189 7.83 2.72 -6.35
N THR A 190 9.07 3.21 -6.37
CA THR A 190 9.80 3.55 -5.15
C THR A 190 9.21 4.77 -4.48
N THR A 191 8.89 5.81 -5.26
CA THR A 191 8.36 7.07 -4.72
C THR A 191 7.04 6.86 -3.99
N ILE A 192 6.08 6.10 -4.56
CA ILE A 192 4.80 5.89 -3.87
C ILE A 192 4.98 5.11 -2.57
N ALA A 193 5.87 4.12 -2.52
CA ALA A 193 6.12 3.35 -1.30
C ALA A 193 6.71 4.22 -0.18
N VAL A 194 7.65 5.12 -0.53
CA VAL A 194 8.21 6.08 0.45
C VAL A 194 7.16 7.10 0.88
N LEU A 195 6.37 7.62 -0.04
CA LEU A 195 5.29 8.56 0.28
C LEU A 195 4.25 7.97 1.24
N GLU A 196 3.84 6.72 1.05
CA GLU A 196 2.95 6.01 1.98
C GLU A 196 3.59 5.84 3.36
N GLY A 197 4.91 5.55 3.41
CA GLY A 197 5.69 5.48 4.64
C GLY A 197 5.70 6.81 5.39
N LEU A 198 6.06 7.89 4.71
CA LEU A 198 6.12 9.23 5.30
C LEU A 198 4.73 9.70 5.78
N LEU A 199 3.68 9.43 5.01
CA LEU A 199 2.31 9.77 5.38
C LEU A 199 1.87 9.05 6.66
N GLU A 200 2.16 7.74 6.77
CA GLU A 200 1.80 6.97 7.97
C GLU A 200 2.63 7.42 9.19
N PHE A 201 3.92 7.73 9.00
CA PHE A 201 4.76 8.30 10.03
C PHE A 201 4.19 9.65 10.54
N GLU A 202 3.78 10.53 9.62
CA GLU A 202 3.19 11.83 9.99
C GLU A 202 1.83 11.66 10.68
N ARG A 203 1.02 10.69 10.26
CA ARG A 203 -0.25 10.34 10.91
C ARG A 203 -0.04 9.86 12.35
N ALA A 204 0.95 9.01 12.57
CA ALA A 204 1.21 8.39 13.86
C ALA A 204 1.91 9.35 14.87
N THR A 205 2.79 10.24 14.38
CA THR A 205 3.71 11.02 15.24
C THR A 205 3.51 12.53 15.16
N GLY A 206 2.72 13.02 14.21
CA GLY A 206 2.65 14.44 13.84
C GLY A 206 3.75 14.88 12.86
N GLY A 207 4.70 13.99 12.53
CA GLY A 207 5.78 14.26 11.57
C GLY A 207 6.79 15.32 11.97
N THR A 208 7.74 15.58 11.09
CA THR A 208 8.75 16.66 11.22
C THR A 208 8.66 17.64 10.05
N PRO A 209 9.22 18.85 10.13
CA PRO A 209 9.32 19.74 8.97
C PRO A 209 10.01 19.06 7.78
N ALA A 210 11.09 18.31 8.02
CA ALA A 210 11.84 17.62 6.99
C ALA A 210 11.04 16.47 6.34
N SER A 211 10.26 15.69 7.11
CA SER A 211 9.40 14.64 6.54
C SER A 211 8.32 15.24 5.64
N ARG A 212 7.70 16.35 6.05
CA ARG A 212 6.68 17.05 5.24
C ARG A 212 7.27 17.64 3.96
N GLU A 213 8.46 18.23 4.02
CA GLU A 213 9.15 18.78 2.85
C GLU A 213 9.50 17.67 1.86
N ALA A 214 10.08 16.56 2.32
CA ALA A 214 10.39 15.40 1.48
C ALA A 214 9.13 14.79 0.86
N ARG A 215 8.04 14.65 1.66
CA ARG A 215 6.76 14.17 1.16
C ARG A 215 6.17 15.11 0.11
N ALA A 216 6.21 16.42 0.31
CA ALA A 216 5.74 17.41 -0.65
C ALA A 216 6.51 17.34 -1.98
N ALA A 217 7.84 17.18 -1.93
CA ALA A 217 8.67 17.02 -3.12
C ALA A 217 8.30 15.73 -3.90
N GLY A 218 8.11 14.61 -3.20
CA GLY A 218 7.68 13.36 -3.83
C GLY A 218 6.26 13.41 -4.40
N GLN A 219 5.35 14.16 -3.76
CA GLN A 219 4.02 14.44 -4.31
C GLN A 219 4.13 15.23 -5.61
N GLU A 220 4.94 16.27 -5.64
CA GLU A 220 5.15 17.10 -6.83
C GLU A 220 5.71 16.25 -7.99
N PHE A 221 6.68 15.36 -7.73
CA PHE A 221 7.17 14.40 -8.74
C PHE A 221 6.01 13.61 -9.40
N LEU A 222 5.03 13.14 -8.63
CA LEU A 222 3.88 12.40 -9.17
C LEU A 222 2.88 13.33 -9.88
N LEU A 223 2.61 14.51 -9.32
CA LEU A 223 1.65 15.49 -9.85
C LEU A 223 2.08 16.10 -11.19
N GLU A 224 3.35 16.46 -11.34
CA GLU A 224 3.92 16.91 -12.63
C GLU A 224 3.75 15.87 -13.75
N ARG A 225 3.64 14.59 -13.36
CA ARG A 225 3.45 13.45 -14.27
C ARG A 225 1.99 13.00 -14.36
N HIS A 226 1.06 13.80 -13.82
CA HIS A 226 -0.37 13.45 -13.80
C HIS A 226 -0.61 12.00 -13.35
N LEU A 227 0.21 11.50 -12.41
CA LEU A 227 0.23 10.14 -11.87
C LEU A 227 0.67 9.01 -12.82
N PHE A 228 0.67 9.21 -14.13
CA PHE A 228 1.00 8.12 -15.05
C PHE A 228 1.67 8.57 -16.36
N ARG A 229 1.99 9.85 -16.51
CA ARG A 229 2.54 10.38 -17.75
C ARG A 229 4.05 10.58 -17.68
N ARG A 230 4.68 10.53 -18.81
CA ARG A 230 6.09 10.96 -19.01
C ARG A 230 6.15 12.48 -19.00
N LEU A 231 6.97 13.05 -18.14
CA LEU A 231 7.10 14.50 -18.02
C LEU A 231 7.42 15.20 -19.35
N ARG A 232 8.28 14.60 -20.19
CA ARG A 232 8.76 15.24 -21.43
C ARG A 232 7.76 15.14 -22.58
N THR A 233 7.03 14.03 -22.72
CA THR A 233 6.19 13.75 -23.90
C THR A 233 4.70 13.84 -23.60
N GLY A 234 4.30 13.78 -22.32
CA GLY A 234 2.90 13.67 -21.91
C GLY A 234 2.25 12.30 -22.19
N GLU A 235 2.97 11.38 -22.84
CA GLU A 235 2.50 10.02 -23.10
C GLU A 235 2.41 9.19 -21.82
N THR A 236 1.64 8.11 -21.85
CA THR A 236 1.59 7.12 -20.77
C THR A 236 2.99 6.56 -20.49
N ALA A 237 3.46 6.65 -19.26
CA ALA A 237 4.79 6.17 -18.88
C ALA A 237 4.87 4.64 -18.91
N SER A 238 3.80 3.96 -18.50
CA SER A 238 3.63 2.52 -18.60
C SER A 238 2.13 2.18 -18.60
N GLU A 239 1.69 1.36 -19.52
CA GLU A 239 0.30 0.86 -19.55
C GLU A 239 -0.05 0.08 -18.28
N ARG A 240 0.95 -0.54 -17.64
CA ARG A 240 0.78 -1.26 -16.38
C ARG A 240 0.31 -0.34 -15.24
N PHE A 241 0.63 0.96 -15.27
CA PHE A 241 0.17 1.92 -14.25
C PHE A 241 -1.34 2.15 -14.30
N LEU A 242 -1.97 1.88 -15.43
CA LEU A 242 -3.40 2.02 -15.66
C LEU A 242 -4.20 0.78 -15.26
N LEU A 243 -3.53 -0.34 -14.97
CA LEU A 243 -4.18 -1.56 -14.50
C LEU A 243 -4.57 -1.43 -13.03
N LEU A 244 -5.80 -1.83 -12.72
CA LEU A 244 -6.31 -1.88 -11.37
C LEU A 244 -5.87 -3.19 -10.72
N THR A 245 -5.06 -3.10 -9.67
CA THR A 245 -4.43 -4.25 -9.02
C THR A 245 -4.60 -4.21 -7.52
N HIS A 246 -4.84 -5.38 -6.93
CA HIS A 246 -4.85 -5.57 -5.47
C HIS A 246 -4.45 -7.01 -5.10
N PRO A 247 -3.62 -7.23 -4.06
CA PRO A 247 -2.77 -6.22 -3.40
C PRO A 247 -1.74 -5.66 -4.38
N ALA A 248 -1.45 -4.36 -4.30
CA ALA A 248 -0.50 -3.72 -5.20
C ALA A 248 0.96 -4.14 -4.94
N ARG A 249 1.26 -4.63 -3.72
CA ARG A 249 2.61 -4.98 -3.28
C ARG A 249 3.54 -3.77 -3.45
N TRP A 250 4.68 -3.94 -4.15
CA TRP A 250 5.56 -2.83 -4.48
C TRP A 250 5.18 -2.11 -5.80
N PHE A 251 4.23 -2.67 -6.56
CA PHE A 251 3.85 -2.09 -7.86
C PHE A 251 3.05 -0.80 -7.70
N TYR A 252 3.36 0.16 -8.54
CA TYR A 252 2.58 1.38 -8.69
C TYR A 252 1.36 1.13 -9.58
N SER A 253 0.24 1.76 -9.22
CA SER A 253 -0.93 1.93 -10.10
C SER A 253 -1.54 3.31 -9.89
N VAL A 254 -2.28 3.79 -10.87
CA VAL A 254 -2.98 5.08 -10.80
C VAL A 254 -3.97 5.12 -9.63
N LEU A 255 -4.66 4.01 -9.34
CA LEU A 255 -5.59 3.93 -8.22
C LEU A 255 -4.85 4.03 -6.86
N ARG A 256 -3.69 3.36 -6.73
CA ARG A 256 -2.83 3.48 -5.54
C ARG A 256 -2.37 4.93 -5.33
N GLY A 257 -1.93 5.59 -6.40
CA GLY A 257 -1.57 7.01 -6.36
C GLY A 257 -2.72 7.90 -5.91
N LEU A 258 -3.91 7.71 -6.45
CA LEU A 258 -5.10 8.47 -6.07
C LEU A 258 -5.54 8.20 -4.63
N ALA A 259 -5.49 6.94 -4.16
CA ALA A 259 -5.78 6.59 -2.78
C ALA A 259 -4.81 7.29 -1.81
N TYR A 260 -3.50 7.30 -2.15
CA TYR A 260 -2.51 8.06 -1.41
C TYR A 260 -2.85 9.56 -1.33
N PHE A 261 -3.15 10.22 -2.47
CA PHE A 261 -3.48 11.65 -2.48
C PHE A 261 -4.75 11.96 -1.70
N ARG A 262 -5.77 11.11 -1.76
CA ARG A 262 -6.96 11.24 -0.91
C ARG A 262 -6.56 11.26 0.58
N ASP A 263 -5.76 10.30 1.01
CA ASP A 263 -5.37 10.15 2.41
C ASP A 263 -4.45 11.30 2.88
N ALA A 264 -3.54 11.74 2.02
CA ALA A 264 -2.67 12.89 2.28
C ALA A 264 -3.48 14.18 2.42
N ASN A 265 -4.40 14.45 1.48
CA ASN A 265 -5.24 15.65 1.54
C ASN A 265 -6.18 15.66 2.75
N VAL A 266 -6.69 14.49 3.16
CA VAL A 266 -7.50 14.38 4.39
C VAL A 266 -6.65 14.68 5.62
N LEU A 267 -5.41 14.18 5.70
CA LEU A 267 -4.49 14.46 6.80
C LEU A 267 -4.10 15.95 6.87
N ASP A 268 -3.78 16.53 5.71
CA ASP A 268 -3.27 17.90 5.61
C ASP A 268 -4.39 18.95 5.62
N GLY A 269 -5.66 18.55 5.46
CA GLY A 269 -6.80 19.47 5.31
C GLY A 269 -6.71 20.31 4.03
N THR A 270 -6.13 19.77 2.95
CA THR A 270 -5.91 20.48 1.68
C THR A 270 -6.86 19.98 0.58
N PRO A 271 -7.23 20.84 -0.39
CA PRO A 271 -8.08 20.42 -1.51
C PRO A 271 -7.33 19.48 -2.47
N ALA A 272 -8.09 18.77 -3.30
CA ALA A 272 -7.55 17.94 -4.35
C ALA A 272 -6.84 18.78 -5.43
N ASP A 273 -5.66 18.34 -5.87
CA ASP A 273 -4.92 18.98 -6.94
C ASP A 273 -5.59 18.68 -8.31
N PRO A 274 -5.87 19.69 -9.15
CA PRO A 274 -6.54 19.50 -10.45
C PRO A 274 -5.76 18.61 -11.42
N ARG A 275 -4.45 18.44 -11.25
CA ARG A 275 -3.61 17.55 -12.06
C ARG A 275 -3.96 16.06 -11.88
N LEU A 276 -4.76 15.72 -10.88
CA LEU A 276 -5.29 14.37 -10.66
C LEU A 276 -6.46 14.01 -11.59
N ALA A 277 -7.05 14.98 -12.29
CA ALA A 277 -8.29 14.80 -13.08
C ALA A 277 -8.21 13.68 -14.13
N ASP A 278 -7.08 13.55 -14.85
CA ASP A 278 -6.90 12.48 -15.85
C ASP A 278 -6.94 11.09 -15.21
N ALA A 279 -6.29 10.94 -14.07
CA ALA A 279 -6.26 9.70 -13.30
C ALA A 279 -7.67 9.35 -12.75
N ILE A 280 -8.39 10.34 -12.25
CA ILE A 280 -9.80 10.19 -11.82
C ILE A 280 -10.68 9.76 -12.99
N ALA A 281 -10.54 10.41 -14.16
CA ALA A 281 -11.29 10.05 -15.35
C ALA A 281 -11.03 8.61 -15.78
N HIS A 282 -9.76 8.17 -15.71
CA HIS A 282 -9.40 6.78 -15.98
C HIS A 282 -10.10 5.80 -15.02
N VAL A 283 -10.00 6.00 -13.69
CA VAL A 283 -10.65 5.11 -12.72
C VAL A 283 -12.17 5.09 -12.93
N ARG A 284 -12.80 6.25 -13.20
CA ARG A 284 -14.23 6.35 -13.48
C ARG A 284 -14.63 5.57 -14.74
N SER A 285 -13.81 5.62 -15.80
CA SER A 285 -14.07 4.90 -17.05
C SER A 285 -14.02 3.38 -16.93
N ARG A 286 -13.38 2.87 -15.85
CA ARG A 286 -13.26 1.44 -15.57
C ARG A 286 -14.43 0.87 -14.77
N GLN A 287 -15.39 1.73 -14.36
CA GLN A 287 -16.56 1.28 -13.63
C GLN A 287 -17.48 0.43 -14.52
N ARG A 288 -17.88 -0.71 -14.00
CA ARG A 288 -18.84 -1.61 -14.64
C ARG A 288 -20.26 -1.04 -14.56
N GLY A 289 -21.16 -1.55 -15.38
CA GLY A 289 -22.57 -1.17 -15.34
C GLY A 289 -23.30 -1.51 -14.03
N ASP A 290 -22.76 -2.43 -13.23
CA ASP A 290 -23.26 -2.79 -11.90
C ASP A 290 -22.62 -1.95 -10.76
N GLY A 291 -21.78 -0.97 -11.12
CA GLY A 291 -21.14 -0.05 -10.19
C GLY A 291 -19.86 -0.57 -9.53
N ARG A 292 -19.38 -1.74 -9.91
CA ARG A 292 -18.15 -2.38 -9.37
C ARG A 292 -16.97 -2.10 -10.29
N TRP A 293 -15.75 -2.52 -9.83
CA TRP A 293 -14.52 -2.52 -10.61
C TRP A 293 -13.88 -3.90 -10.59
N ASP A 294 -13.33 -4.30 -11.73
CA ASP A 294 -12.63 -5.58 -11.88
C ASP A 294 -11.18 -5.48 -11.39
N LEU A 295 -10.66 -6.61 -10.96
CA LEU A 295 -9.23 -6.84 -10.83
C LEU A 295 -8.65 -7.05 -12.23
N ASP A 296 -7.80 -6.14 -12.72
CA ASP A 296 -7.17 -6.30 -14.04
C ASP A 296 -5.98 -7.26 -14.00
N TRP A 297 -5.20 -7.18 -12.93
CA TRP A 297 -3.97 -7.94 -12.78
C TRP A 297 -3.64 -8.17 -11.30
N ARG A 298 -2.96 -9.27 -11.03
CA ARG A 298 -2.44 -9.61 -9.70
C ARG A 298 -0.94 -9.87 -9.82
N PRO A 299 -0.08 -9.33 -8.93
CA PRO A 299 1.33 -9.72 -8.86
C PRO A 299 1.47 -11.22 -8.72
N GLU A 300 2.29 -11.82 -9.57
CA GLU A 300 2.61 -13.24 -9.50
C GLU A 300 3.36 -13.57 -8.20
N GLY A 301 3.30 -14.82 -7.79
CA GLY A 301 3.96 -15.31 -6.60
C GLY A 301 3.01 -15.88 -5.56
N ARG A 302 3.59 -16.71 -4.70
CA ARG A 302 2.84 -17.42 -3.66
C ARG A 302 2.26 -16.46 -2.64
N THR A 303 0.99 -16.65 -2.29
CA THR A 303 0.28 -15.95 -1.20
C THR A 303 -0.31 -16.97 -0.22
N TRP A 304 -0.65 -16.53 0.99
CA TRP A 304 -1.34 -17.40 1.94
C TRP A 304 -2.74 -17.76 1.49
N PHE A 305 -3.47 -16.81 0.91
CA PHE A 305 -4.81 -16.98 0.34
C PHE A 305 -5.10 -15.88 -0.68
N HIS A 306 -6.18 -16.04 -1.43
CA HIS A 306 -6.68 -15.02 -2.35
C HIS A 306 -7.91 -14.33 -1.74
N MET A 307 -7.98 -13.01 -1.90
CA MET A 307 -9.07 -12.16 -1.40
C MET A 307 -10.13 -11.85 -2.47
N ASP A 308 -9.83 -12.18 -3.72
CA ASP A 308 -10.64 -11.95 -4.91
C ASP A 308 -10.69 -13.20 -5.79
N ASP A 309 -11.70 -13.28 -6.66
CA ASP A 309 -11.90 -14.40 -7.60
C ASP A 309 -10.89 -14.43 -8.75
N GLY A 310 -10.04 -13.41 -8.87
CA GLY A 310 -8.94 -13.33 -9.84
C GLY A 310 -9.13 -12.28 -10.93
N PRO A 311 -8.14 -12.14 -11.82
CA PRO A 311 -8.19 -11.15 -12.90
C PRO A 311 -9.44 -11.31 -13.79
N GLY A 312 -10.02 -10.18 -14.17
CA GLY A 312 -11.26 -10.09 -14.94
C GLY A 312 -12.55 -10.24 -14.11
N GLN A 313 -12.45 -10.41 -12.79
CA GLN A 313 -13.59 -10.49 -11.89
C GLN A 313 -13.70 -9.25 -11.00
N PRO A 314 -14.91 -8.90 -10.52
CA PRO A 314 -15.10 -7.79 -9.60
C PRO A 314 -14.29 -7.97 -8.32
N SER A 315 -13.50 -6.94 -7.95
CA SER A 315 -12.73 -6.92 -6.71
C SER A 315 -13.37 -6.00 -5.68
N ARG A 316 -13.55 -6.51 -4.46
CA ARG A 316 -14.07 -5.72 -3.35
C ARG A 316 -13.10 -4.62 -2.93
N TRP A 317 -11.82 -4.91 -2.89
CA TRP A 317 -10.79 -3.93 -2.55
C TRP A 317 -10.70 -2.80 -3.57
N ILE A 318 -10.61 -3.14 -4.85
CA ILE A 318 -10.55 -2.14 -5.93
C ILE A 318 -11.84 -1.31 -5.95
N THR A 319 -13.00 -1.95 -5.77
CA THR A 319 -14.28 -1.24 -5.71
C THR A 319 -14.37 -0.29 -4.53
N LEU A 320 -13.92 -0.71 -3.35
CA LEU A 320 -13.88 0.13 -2.15
C LEU A 320 -12.98 1.35 -2.36
N ASP A 321 -11.77 1.15 -2.85
CA ASP A 321 -10.81 2.23 -3.07
C ASP A 321 -11.28 3.20 -4.17
N ALA A 322 -11.82 2.68 -5.27
CA ALA A 322 -12.39 3.51 -6.33
C ALA A 322 -13.55 4.37 -5.82
N LEU A 323 -14.47 3.78 -5.06
CA LEU A 323 -15.60 4.54 -4.48
C LEU A 323 -15.14 5.63 -3.51
N ARG A 324 -14.13 5.34 -2.67
CA ARG A 324 -13.53 6.33 -1.74
C ARG A 324 -12.89 7.50 -2.49
N VAL A 325 -12.09 7.18 -3.48
CA VAL A 325 -11.37 8.16 -4.30
C VAL A 325 -12.36 9.04 -5.05
N LEU A 326 -13.37 8.45 -5.69
CA LEU A 326 -14.36 9.21 -6.45
C LEU A 326 -15.26 10.05 -5.53
N ALA A 327 -15.69 9.53 -4.38
CA ALA A 327 -16.48 10.29 -3.41
C ALA A 327 -15.69 11.50 -2.86
N TRP A 328 -14.40 11.29 -2.53
CA TRP A 328 -13.52 12.36 -2.10
C TRP A 328 -13.37 13.44 -3.19
N TRP A 329 -13.05 13.04 -4.42
CA TRP A 329 -12.89 13.99 -5.53
C TRP A 329 -14.16 14.79 -5.79
N ASP A 330 -15.31 14.13 -5.89
CA ASP A 330 -16.59 14.77 -6.20
C ASP A 330 -17.02 15.74 -5.09
N SER A 331 -16.66 15.48 -3.83
CA SER A 331 -16.92 16.40 -2.72
C SER A 331 -16.14 17.72 -2.81
N GLN A 332 -14.99 17.74 -3.49
CA GLN A 332 -14.17 18.94 -3.68
C GLN A 332 -14.65 19.83 -4.84
N VAL A 333 -15.31 19.23 -5.84
CA VAL A 333 -15.82 19.97 -7.03
C VAL A 333 -17.13 20.67 -6.72
N THR A 334 -17.86 20.24 -5.70
CA THR A 334 -19.17 20.79 -5.29
C THR A 334 -19.07 21.83 -4.16
N ALA A 335 -17.89 22.08 -3.61
CA ALA A 335 -17.62 23.08 -2.59
C ALA A 335 -17.03 24.36 -3.20
#